data_83c13d92dff960baef5e8a9b04621f35
#
_entry.id   83c13d92dff960baef5e8a9b04621f35
#
_cell.length_a   1.000
_cell.length_b   1.000
_cell.length_c   1.000
_cell.angle_alpha   90.00
_cell.angle_beta   90.00
_cell.angle_gamma   90.00
#
_symmetry.space_group_name_H-M   'P 1'
#
loop_
_entity.id
_entity.type
_entity.pdbx_description
1 polymer ?
#
loop_
_entity_poly.entity_id
_entity_poly.type
_entity_poly.pdbx_seq_one_letter_code
_entity_poly.pdbx_strand_id
1 'polypeptide(L)'
;MKLVFYGAGNMAQAIFTGIINSNNLDPNDIYLTNKSNEAALKDFAEQLGVNYSYDDEALLKDADYVFLGTKPHDFEALADRIKDSITDSNRFISIMAGLSIDYIREQLNTNNPLARIMPNTNAQVGHSVTGISFSNNFGPKAKDEVNELINAFGSVIEVSEDHLHQVTAITGSGPAFLYHVFEQYVKAGTQLGLEKDQVEESIRNLIIGTSKMIERSDLSMEQLRKNITSKGGTTQAGLDALSQYDLVAVFEDCLSAAVNRSVELSNTDD
;
A
#
# COMPACT_ATOMS: atom_id res chain seq x y z
N MET A 1 -9.20 -20.94 3.42
CA MET A 1 -7.86 -20.32 3.60
C MET A 1 -7.93 -19.45 4.85
N LYS A 2 -7.13 -19.75 5.89
CA LYS A 2 -7.16 -18.99 7.15
C LYS A 2 -6.12 -17.85 7.09
N LEU A 3 -6.58 -16.61 7.21
CA LEU A 3 -5.74 -15.41 7.29
C LEU A 3 -5.73 -14.86 8.72
N VAL A 4 -4.56 -14.56 9.23
CA VAL A 4 -4.37 -13.95 10.55
C VAL A 4 -3.68 -12.61 10.41
N PHE A 5 -4.21 -11.57 11.03
CA PHE A 5 -3.62 -10.23 11.00
C PHE A 5 -3.15 -9.83 12.40
N TYR A 6 -1.85 -9.76 12.59
CA TYR A 6 -1.22 -9.14 13.75
C TYR A 6 -1.10 -7.64 13.53
N GLY A 7 -2.07 -6.91 14.06
CA GLY A 7 -2.23 -5.47 13.88
C GLY A 7 -3.46 -5.14 13.04
N ALA A 8 -4.32 -4.27 13.57
CA ALA A 8 -5.54 -3.78 12.94
C ALA A 8 -5.46 -2.26 12.68
N GLY A 9 -4.29 -1.77 12.25
CA GLY A 9 -4.09 -0.38 11.85
C GLY A 9 -4.72 -0.06 10.50
N ASN A 10 -4.74 1.22 10.10
CA ASN A 10 -5.41 1.69 8.87
C ASN A 10 -5.03 0.90 7.61
N MET A 11 -3.75 0.53 7.45
CA MET A 11 -3.30 -0.23 6.28
C MET A 11 -3.81 -1.68 6.33
N ALA A 12 -3.70 -2.35 7.47
CA ALA A 12 -4.27 -3.69 7.63
C ALA A 12 -5.78 -3.68 7.37
N GLN A 13 -6.49 -2.66 7.88
CA GLN A 13 -7.92 -2.47 7.63
C GLN A 13 -8.23 -2.34 6.13
N ALA A 14 -7.47 -1.52 5.40
CA ALA A 14 -7.66 -1.38 3.95
C ALA A 14 -7.47 -2.70 3.22
N ILE A 15 -6.46 -3.49 3.60
CA ILE A 15 -6.16 -4.79 2.99
C ILE A 15 -7.30 -5.78 3.22
N PHE A 16 -7.64 -6.07 4.47
CA PHE A 16 -8.65 -7.11 4.71
C PHE A 16 -10.06 -6.67 4.31
N THR A 17 -10.40 -5.36 4.35
CA THR A 17 -11.64 -4.84 3.77
C THR A 17 -11.67 -5.05 2.25
N GLY A 18 -10.56 -4.81 1.56
CA GLY A 18 -10.45 -5.11 0.13
C GLY A 18 -10.63 -6.60 -0.17
N ILE A 19 -10.01 -7.47 0.62
CA ILE A 19 -10.14 -8.93 0.49
C ILE A 19 -11.60 -9.37 0.72
N ILE A 20 -12.27 -8.86 1.75
CA ILE A 20 -13.67 -9.17 2.04
C ILE A 20 -14.59 -8.71 0.89
N ASN A 21 -14.40 -7.49 0.42
CA ASN A 21 -15.23 -6.90 -0.64
C ASN A 21 -15.07 -7.60 -2.00
N SER A 22 -13.94 -8.26 -2.23
CA SER A 22 -13.71 -9.04 -3.46
C SER A 22 -14.53 -10.33 -3.53
N ASN A 23 -15.16 -10.74 -2.42
CA ASN A 23 -15.85 -12.03 -2.24
C ASN A 23 -14.99 -13.27 -2.55
N ASN A 24 -13.67 -13.13 -2.53
CA ASN A 24 -12.75 -14.24 -2.80
C ASN A 24 -12.44 -15.08 -1.55
N LEU A 25 -12.85 -14.61 -0.37
CA LEU A 25 -12.61 -15.27 0.90
C LEU A 25 -13.83 -15.12 1.83
N ASP A 26 -14.13 -16.20 2.58
CA ASP A 26 -15.15 -16.14 3.64
C ASP A 26 -14.63 -15.25 4.79
N PRO A 27 -15.36 -14.22 5.22
CA PRO A 27 -14.97 -13.41 6.38
C PRO A 27 -14.68 -14.26 7.65
N ASN A 28 -15.33 -15.41 7.80
CA ASN A 28 -15.07 -16.34 8.91
C ASN A 28 -13.67 -16.95 8.88
N ASP A 29 -12.95 -16.89 7.76
CA ASP A 29 -11.57 -17.34 7.64
C ASP A 29 -10.54 -16.25 8.04
N ILE A 30 -11.00 -15.03 8.33
CA ILE A 30 -10.14 -13.91 8.72
C ILE A 30 -10.15 -13.72 10.23
N TYR A 31 -8.97 -13.66 10.82
CA TYR A 31 -8.73 -13.49 12.25
C TYR A 31 -7.89 -12.24 12.51
N LEU A 32 -8.37 -11.39 13.38
CA LEU A 32 -7.68 -10.16 13.76
C LEU A 32 -7.15 -10.23 15.19
N THR A 33 -5.99 -9.63 15.43
CA THR A 33 -5.48 -9.35 16.77
C THR A 33 -4.77 -8.00 16.81
N ASN A 34 -4.71 -7.39 17.99
CA ASN A 34 -3.95 -6.16 18.23
C ASN A 34 -3.18 -6.24 19.56
N LYS A 35 -2.44 -5.19 19.89
CA LYS A 35 -1.60 -5.17 21.09
C LYS A 35 -2.41 -5.15 22.39
N SER A 36 -3.50 -4.33 22.49
CA SER A 36 -4.11 -4.05 23.80
C SER A 36 -5.52 -3.44 23.77
N ASN A 37 -6.10 -3.13 22.62
CA ASN A 37 -7.44 -2.51 22.56
C ASN A 37 -8.48 -3.52 22.12
N GLU A 38 -8.90 -4.39 23.07
CA GLU A 38 -9.86 -5.46 22.80
C GLU A 38 -11.24 -4.91 22.41
N ALA A 39 -11.72 -3.88 23.10
CA ALA A 39 -13.05 -3.31 22.82
C ALA A 39 -13.15 -2.80 21.38
N ALA A 40 -12.17 -1.99 20.93
CA ALA A 40 -12.16 -1.49 19.55
C ALA A 40 -11.94 -2.61 18.53
N LEU A 41 -11.15 -3.64 18.86
CA LEU A 41 -10.95 -4.78 17.98
C LEU A 41 -12.21 -5.61 17.80
N LYS A 42 -12.93 -5.84 18.90
CA LYS A 42 -14.20 -6.56 18.91
C LYS A 42 -15.27 -5.83 18.09
N ASP A 43 -15.49 -4.54 18.38
CA ASP A 43 -16.46 -3.72 17.66
C ASP A 43 -16.17 -3.74 16.14
N PHE A 44 -14.89 -3.66 15.79
CA PHE A 44 -14.45 -3.67 14.41
C PHE A 44 -14.64 -5.05 13.75
N ALA A 45 -14.31 -6.14 14.43
CA ALA A 45 -14.49 -7.49 13.92
C ALA A 45 -16.00 -7.81 13.73
N GLU A 46 -16.86 -7.38 14.65
CA GLU A 46 -18.32 -7.53 14.54
C GLU A 46 -18.88 -6.76 13.34
N GLN A 47 -18.40 -5.53 13.09
CA GLN A 47 -18.84 -4.73 11.93
C GLN A 47 -18.50 -5.39 10.58
N LEU A 48 -17.39 -6.10 10.50
CA LEU A 48 -16.91 -6.75 9.28
C LEU A 48 -17.32 -8.22 9.16
N GLY A 49 -17.88 -8.80 10.22
CA GLY A 49 -18.22 -10.22 10.27
C GLY A 49 -17.01 -11.16 10.30
N VAL A 50 -15.85 -10.70 10.82
CA VAL A 50 -14.61 -11.49 10.95
C VAL A 50 -14.38 -11.93 12.39
N ASN A 51 -13.43 -12.83 12.59
CA ASN A 51 -13.06 -13.29 13.92
C ASN A 51 -11.98 -12.41 14.57
N TYR A 52 -11.88 -12.45 15.89
CA TYR A 52 -10.74 -11.91 16.63
C TYR A 52 -10.32 -12.86 17.76
N SER A 53 -9.04 -12.83 18.13
CA SER A 53 -8.51 -13.61 19.25
C SER A 53 -7.23 -12.97 19.80
N TYR A 54 -6.92 -13.28 21.06
CA TYR A 54 -5.63 -13.00 21.70
C TYR A 54 -4.87 -14.29 22.06
N ASP A 55 -5.39 -15.46 21.66
CA ASP A 55 -4.74 -16.74 21.80
C ASP A 55 -3.86 -16.99 20.57
N ASP A 56 -2.56 -16.74 20.70
CA ASP A 56 -1.60 -16.85 19.61
C ASP A 56 -1.47 -18.30 19.09
N GLU A 57 -1.57 -19.32 19.94
CA GLU A 57 -1.54 -20.72 19.53
C GLU A 57 -2.75 -21.04 18.64
N ALA A 58 -3.95 -20.64 19.07
CA ALA A 58 -5.17 -20.83 18.29
C ALA A 58 -5.15 -20.03 16.98
N LEU A 59 -4.56 -18.83 16.98
CA LEU A 59 -4.41 -18.00 15.79
C LEU A 59 -3.50 -18.66 14.76
N LEU A 60 -2.30 -19.09 15.16
CA LEU A 60 -1.28 -19.64 14.27
C LEU A 60 -1.55 -21.08 13.84
N LYS A 61 -2.28 -21.84 14.67
CA LYS A 61 -2.71 -23.19 14.29
C LYS A 61 -3.53 -23.14 12.99
N ASP A 62 -3.10 -23.91 12.01
CA ASP A 62 -3.74 -24.03 10.69
C ASP A 62 -3.87 -22.69 9.92
N ALA A 63 -3.12 -21.65 10.30
CA ALA A 63 -3.06 -20.42 9.55
C ALA A 63 -2.25 -20.60 8.25
N ASP A 64 -2.85 -20.26 7.11
CA ASP A 64 -2.19 -20.31 5.81
C ASP A 64 -1.29 -19.09 5.62
N TYR A 65 -1.79 -17.91 5.95
CA TYR A 65 -1.06 -16.63 5.84
C TYR A 65 -1.20 -15.80 7.11
N VAL A 66 -0.07 -15.28 7.57
CA VAL A 66 0.04 -14.46 8.78
C VAL A 66 0.56 -13.08 8.38
N PHE A 67 -0.31 -12.08 8.42
CA PHE A 67 0.03 -10.70 8.15
C PHE A 67 0.65 -10.03 9.38
N LEU A 68 1.85 -9.50 9.22
CA LEU A 68 2.57 -8.74 10.24
C LEU A 68 2.39 -7.25 9.96
N GLY A 69 1.47 -6.61 10.70
CA GLY A 69 1.05 -5.22 10.50
C GLY A 69 1.14 -4.37 11.76
N THR A 70 2.01 -4.73 12.69
CA THR A 70 2.37 -3.91 13.85
C THR A 70 3.25 -2.73 13.43
N LYS A 71 3.46 -1.78 14.34
CA LYS A 71 4.51 -0.79 14.11
C LYS A 71 5.88 -1.47 14.21
N PRO A 72 6.89 -1.06 13.41
CA PRO A 72 8.22 -1.69 13.43
C PRO A 72 8.80 -1.83 14.86
N HIS A 73 8.76 -0.78 15.65
CA HIS A 73 9.28 -0.78 17.04
C HIS A 73 8.50 -1.70 18.02
N ASP A 74 7.34 -2.21 17.65
CA ASP A 74 6.57 -3.18 18.44
C ASP A 74 6.81 -4.63 17.98
N PHE A 75 7.59 -4.83 16.88
CA PHE A 75 7.69 -6.12 16.24
C PHE A 75 8.48 -7.14 17.06
N GLU A 76 9.60 -6.76 17.70
CA GLU A 76 10.39 -7.67 18.55
C GLU A 76 9.53 -8.27 19.67
N ALA A 77 8.77 -7.43 20.37
CA ALA A 77 7.86 -7.88 21.41
C ALA A 77 6.75 -8.82 20.88
N LEU A 78 6.29 -8.61 19.65
CA LEU A 78 5.39 -9.52 18.98
C LEU A 78 6.09 -10.84 18.64
N ALA A 79 7.27 -10.78 18.05
CA ALA A 79 8.05 -11.94 17.65
C ALA A 79 8.35 -12.85 18.86
N ASP A 80 8.81 -12.29 19.98
CA ASP A 80 9.05 -13.01 21.22
C ASP A 80 7.79 -13.73 21.74
N ARG A 81 6.63 -13.12 21.56
CA ARG A 81 5.36 -13.67 22.02
C ARG A 81 4.88 -14.85 21.17
N ILE A 82 5.09 -14.79 19.83
CA ILE A 82 4.48 -15.75 18.89
C ILE A 82 5.43 -16.85 18.41
N LYS A 83 6.76 -16.67 18.54
CA LYS A 83 7.77 -17.57 17.94
C LYS A 83 7.58 -19.05 18.30
N ASP A 84 7.17 -19.35 19.54
CA ASP A 84 6.99 -20.73 20.01
C ASP A 84 5.67 -21.37 19.52
N SER A 85 4.75 -20.58 18.98
CA SER A 85 3.46 -21.03 18.42
C SER A 85 3.48 -21.15 16.88
N ILE A 86 4.59 -20.75 16.23
CA ILE A 86 4.75 -20.84 14.77
C ILE A 86 4.81 -22.30 14.34
N THR A 87 4.07 -22.64 13.29
CA THR A 87 4.06 -23.97 12.67
C THR A 87 4.74 -23.92 11.29
N ASP A 88 5.20 -25.08 10.80
CA ASP A 88 5.84 -25.19 9.46
C ASP A 88 4.89 -24.83 8.31
N SER A 89 3.58 -24.78 8.54
CA SER A 89 2.58 -24.43 7.53
C SER A 89 2.38 -22.91 7.38
N ASN A 90 2.76 -22.11 8.37
CA ASN A 90 2.55 -20.66 8.34
C ASN A 90 3.41 -20.01 7.25
N ARG A 91 2.81 -19.09 6.51
CA ARG A 91 3.50 -18.17 5.59
C ARG A 91 3.29 -16.75 6.07
N PHE A 92 4.34 -15.96 6.09
CA PHE A 92 4.28 -14.62 6.61
C PHE A 92 4.19 -13.59 5.49
N ILE A 93 3.40 -12.54 5.72
CA ILE A 93 3.31 -11.37 4.85
C ILE A 93 3.51 -10.13 5.71
N SER A 94 4.65 -9.46 5.56
CA SER A 94 4.95 -8.22 6.29
C SER A 94 4.48 -7.01 5.52
N ILE A 95 3.71 -6.14 6.18
CA ILE A 95 3.38 -4.78 5.71
C ILE A 95 4.13 -3.70 6.52
N MET A 96 5.13 -4.12 7.30
CA MET A 96 5.92 -3.22 8.12
C MET A 96 7.00 -2.52 7.27
N ALA A 97 7.08 -1.21 7.40
CA ALA A 97 8.15 -0.45 6.75
C ALA A 97 9.49 -0.67 7.47
N GLY A 98 10.59 -0.70 6.71
CA GLY A 98 11.95 -0.74 7.24
C GLY A 98 12.50 -2.12 7.58
N LEU A 99 11.69 -3.08 8.02
CA LEU A 99 12.17 -4.40 8.46
C LEU A 99 12.40 -5.35 7.27
N SER A 100 13.60 -5.92 7.17
CA SER A 100 13.98 -6.87 6.11
C SER A 100 13.38 -8.27 6.32
N ILE A 101 13.32 -9.07 5.25
CA ILE A 101 12.91 -10.49 5.31
C ILE A 101 13.81 -11.25 6.29
N ASP A 102 15.11 -11.05 6.21
CA ASP A 102 16.07 -11.78 7.05
C ASP A 102 15.92 -11.37 8.52
N TYR A 103 15.79 -10.07 8.81
CA TYR A 103 15.56 -9.59 10.18
C TYR A 103 14.26 -10.17 10.77
N ILE A 104 13.16 -10.12 10.02
CA ILE A 104 11.87 -10.67 10.49
C ILE A 104 11.98 -12.16 10.79
N ARG A 105 12.66 -12.94 9.94
CA ARG A 105 12.87 -14.37 10.14
C ARG A 105 13.74 -14.66 11.36
N GLU A 106 14.79 -13.89 11.56
CA GLU A 106 15.68 -14.01 12.73
C GLU A 106 14.90 -13.77 14.01
N GLN A 107 14.12 -12.69 14.10
CA GLN A 107 13.32 -12.39 15.29
C GLN A 107 12.24 -13.48 15.56
N LEU A 108 11.59 -13.98 14.51
CA LEU A 108 10.61 -15.06 14.62
C LEU A 108 11.25 -16.45 14.85
N ASN A 109 12.55 -16.57 14.77
CA ASN A 109 13.31 -17.82 14.82
C ASN A 109 12.74 -18.88 13.86
N THR A 110 12.48 -18.50 12.61
CA THR A 110 11.85 -19.37 11.62
C THR A 110 12.47 -19.25 10.23
N ASN A 111 12.41 -20.33 9.45
CA ASN A 111 12.74 -20.36 8.02
C ASN A 111 11.49 -20.38 7.14
N ASN A 112 10.32 -20.14 7.68
CA ASN A 112 9.08 -20.15 6.91
C ASN A 112 9.10 -19.15 5.76
N PRO A 113 8.33 -19.42 4.66
CA PRO A 113 8.19 -18.47 3.58
C PRO A 113 7.68 -17.11 4.06
N LEU A 114 8.34 -16.03 3.65
CA LEU A 114 8.01 -14.67 4.01
C LEU A 114 8.00 -13.78 2.78
N ALA A 115 6.94 -12.97 2.66
CA ALA A 115 6.83 -11.91 1.68
C ALA A 115 6.79 -10.55 2.39
N ARG A 116 7.47 -9.55 1.82
CA ARG A 116 7.29 -8.14 2.19
C ARG A 116 6.43 -7.47 1.15
N ILE A 117 5.40 -6.78 1.59
CA ILE A 117 4.55 -5.99 0.71
C ILE A 117 4.52 -4.53 1.14
N MET A 118 4.48 -3.65 0.16
CA MET A 118 4.37 -2.21 0.37
C MET A 118 3.16 -1.68 -0.40
N PRO A 119 1.97 -1.79 0.18
CA PRO A 119 0.75 -1.19 -0.35
C PRO A 119 0.71 0.32 -0.13
N ASN A 120 -0.28 1.00 -0.68
CA ASN A 120 -0.57 2.39 -0.40
C ASN A 120 -2.03 2.60 0.04
N THR A 121 -2.36 3.83 0.46
CA THR A 121 -3.68 4.19 1.00
C THR A 121 -4.83 4.00 0.01
N ASN A 122 -4.55 3.93 -1.30
CA ASN A 122 -5.56 3.68 -2.32
C ASN A 122 -6.15 2.25 -2.23
N ALA A 123 -5.59 1.38 -1.40
CA ALA A 123 -6.18 0.08 -1.05
C ALA A 123 -7.62 0.23 -0.52
N GLN A 124 -7.92 1.34 0.18
CA GLN A 124 -9.27 1.63 0.69
C GLN A 124 -10.34 1.76 -0.41
N VAL A 125 -9.90 2.06 -1.64
CA VAL A 125 -10.79 2.22 -2.80
C VAL A 125 -10.49 1.17 -3.90
N GLY A 126 -9.74 0.11 -3.59
CA GLY A 126 -9.44 -0.98 -4.51
C GLY A 126 -8.40 -0.65 -5.58
N HIS A 127 -7.62 0.41 -5.42
CA HIS A 127 -6.63 0.89 -6.40
C HIS A 127 -5.22 1.05 -5.81
N SER A 128 -4.83 0.18 -4.86
CA SER A 128 -3.44 0.14 -4.41
C SER A 128 -2.50 -0.27 -5.54
N VAL A 129 -1.30 0.28 -5.53
CA VAL A 129 -0.17 -0.31 -6.23
C VAL A 129 0.76 -0.87 -5.15
N THR A 130 0.87 -2.19 -5.09
CA THR A 130 1.59 -2.89 -4.02
C THR A 130 2.89 -3.45 -4.54
N GLY A 131 4.03 -2.97 -4.04
CA GLY A 131 5.30 -3.64 -4.24
C GLY A 131 5.37 -4.91 -3.40
N ILE A 132 5.93 -5.98 -3.97
CA ILE A 132 6.14 -7.24 -3.26
C ILE A 132 7.53 -7.80 -3.52
N SER A 133 8.14 -8.34 -2.47
CA SER A 133 9.33 -9.16 -2.54
C SER A 133 9.13 -10.44 -1.73
N PHE A 134 9.58 -11.56 -2.29
CA PHE A 134 9.44 -12.88 -1.69
C PHE A 134 10.78 -13.44 -1.24
N SER A 135 10.80 -14.14 -0.13
CA SER A 135 11.93 -14.98 0.24
C SER A 135 12.14 -16.12 -0.77
N ASN A 136 13.38 -16.59 -0.90
CA ASN A 136 13.77 -17.58 -1.90
C ASN A 136 13.01 -18.93 -1.82
N ASN A 137 12.47 -19.27 -0.65
CA ASN A 137 11.70 -20.49 -0.41
C ASN A 137 10.19 -20.31 -0.55
N PHE A 138 9.73 -19.15 -1.06
CA PHE A 138 8.32 -18.94 -1.35
C PHE A 138 7.94 -19.68 -2.63
N GLY A 139 7.15 -20.73 -2.53
CA GLY A 139 6.79 -21.56 -3.68
C GLY A 139 5.85 -20.85 -4.68
N PRO A 140 5.86 -21.24 -5.97
CA PRO A 140 5.11 -20.55 -7.01
C PRO A 140 3.60 -20.51 -6.75
N LYS A 141 3.00 -21.62 -6.31
CA LYS A 141 1.55 -21.64 -5.97
C LYS A 141 1.21 -20.63 -4.87
N ALA A 142 2.05 -20.55 -3.82
CA ALA A 142 1.84 -19.60 -2.74
C ALA A 142 2.04 -18.14 -3.18
N LYS A 143 2.95 -17.88 -4.15
CA LYS A 143 3.08 -16.57 -4.79
C LYS A 143 1.80 -16.17 -5.52
N ASP A 144 1.23 -17.10 -6.30
CA ASP A 144 -0.03 -16.85 -7.02
C ASP A 144 -1.18 -16.54 -6.04
N GLU A 145 -1.30 -17.30 -4.95
CA GLU A 145 -2.30 -17.07 -3.89
C GLU A 145 -2.13 -15.67 -3.25
N VAL A 146 -0.89 -15.25 -2.94
CA VAL A 146 -0.63 -13.92 -2.39
C VAL A 146 -0.95 -12.82 -3.42
N ASN A 147 -0.62 -13.02 -4.69
CA ASN A 147 -0.95 -12.07 -5.74
C ASN A 147 -2.48 -11.92 -5.91
N GLU A 148 -3.24 -13.02 -5.79
CA GLU A 148 -4.70 -12.98 -5.79
C GLU A 148 -5.25 -12.18 -4.59
N LEU A 149 -4.69 -12.37 -3.39
CA LEU A 149 -5.05 -11.58 -2.21
C LEU A 149 -4.78 -10.07 -2.42
N ILE A 150 -3.64 -9.71 -3.04
CA ILE A 150 -3.30 -8.31 -3.31
C ILE A 150 -4.21 -7.72 -4.39
N ASN A 151 -4.53 -8.49 -5.44
CA ASN A 151 -5.41 -8.04 -6.51
C ASN A 151 -6.84 -7.74 -6.02
N ALA A 152 -7.23 -8.22 -4.85
CA ALA A 152 -8.49 -7.87 -4.20
C ALA A 152 -8.57 -6.38 -3.79
N PHE A 153 -7.43 -5.70 -3.60
CA PHE A 153 -7.39 -4.29 -3.20
C PHE A 153 -6.50 -3.42 -4.10
N GLY A 154 -6.05 -3.94 -5.25
CA GLY A 154 -5.25 -3.16 -6.20
C GLY A 154 -4.46 -4.02 -7.18
N SER A 155 -3.29 -3.55 -7.57
CA SER A 155 -2.34 -4.24 -8.44
C SER A 155 -1.03 -4.55 -7.72
N VAL A 156 -0.26 -5.52 -8.26
CA VAL A 156 1.00 -5.96 -7.69
C VAL A 156 2.18 -5.69 -8.65
N ILE A 157 3.33 -5.33 -8.06
CA ILE A 157 4.61 -5.23 -8.76
C ILE A 157 5.63 -6.07 -7.97
N GLU A 158 6.06 -7.23 -8.52
CA GLU A 158 7.15 -8.02 -7.91
C GLU A 158 8.50 -7.37 -8.20
N VAL A 159 9.26 -7.12 -7.15
CA VAL A 159 10.60 -6.51 -7.21
C VAL A 159 11.55 -7.24 -6.25
N SER A 160 12.87 -7.04 -6.42
CA SER A 160 13.82 -7.44 -5.37
C SER A 160 13.60 -6.62 -4.11
N GLU A 161 13.97 -7.16 -2.96
CA GLU A 161 13.74 -6.50 -1.67
C GLU A 161 14.37 -5.09 -1.61
N ASP A 162 15.58 -4.93 -2.15
CA ASP A 162 16.27 -3.64 -2.23
C ASP A 162 15.49 -2.57 -3.02
N HIS A 163 14.68 -2.97 -4.00
CA HIS A 163 13.85 -2.05 -4.77
C HIS A 163 12.54 -1.67 -4.08
N LEU A 164 12.19 -2.26 -2.93
CA LEU A 164 11.01 -1.84 -2.18
C LEU A 164 11.11 -0.39 -1.68
N HIS A 165 12.31 0.16 -1.49
CA HIS A 165 12.49 1.57 -1.13
C HIS A 165 12.04 2.51 -2.26
N GLN A 166 12.37 2.16 -3.52
CA GLN A 166 11.92 2.91 -4.70
C GLN A 166 10.40 2.81 -4.87
N VAL A 167 9.84 1.60 -4.71
CA VAL A 167 8.38 1.41 -4.74
C VAL A 167 7.69 2.22 -3.63
N THR A 168 8.26 2.24 -2.41
CA THR A 168 7.75 3.05 -1.30
C THR A 168 7.71 4.53 -1.68
N ALA A 169 8.77 5.06 -2.28
CA ALA A 169 8.83 6.46 -2.71
C ALA A 169 7.80 6.76 -3.82
N ILE A 170 7.74 5.89 -4.86
CA ILE A 170 6.91 6.13 -6.05
C ILE A 170 5.42 5.91 -5.75
N THR A 171 5.05 4.80 -5.14
CA THR A 171 3.65 4.40 -4.96
C THR A 171 3.16 4.48 -3.52
N GLY A 172 4.01 4.20 -2.53
CA GLY A 172 3.66 4.30 -1.12
C GLY A 172 3.41 5.74 -0.68
N SER A 173 4.36 6.63 -0.96
CA SER A 173 4.28 8.07 -0.67
C SER A 173 3.59 8.87 -1.79
N GLY A 174 3.50 8.31 -3.00
CA GLY A 174 2.96 8.95 -4.19
C GLY A 174 1.60 9.64 -4.01
N PRO A 175 0.61 9.05 -3.33
CA PRO A 175 -0.66 9.72 -3.08
C PRO A 175 -0.50 11.09 -2.41
N ALA A 176 0.40 11.21 -1.41
CA ALA A 176 0.64 12.48 -0.73
C ALA A 176 1.27 13.53 -1.67
N PHE A 177 2.18 13.13 -2.56
CA PHE A 177 2.79 14.02 -3.53
C PHE A 177 1.76 14.54 -4.54
N LEU A 178 0.88 13.65 -5.02
CA LEU A 178 -0.22 14.04 -5.91
C LEU A 178 -1.21 14.96 -5.22
N TYR A 179 -1.60 14.68 -3.96
CA TYR A 179 -2.47 15.59 -3.19
C TYR A 179 -1.84 16.97 -3.06
N HIS A 180 -0.53 17.06 -2.81
CA HIS A 180 0.17 18.34 -2.76
C HIS A 180 0.13 19.09 -4.10
N VAL A 181 0.39 18.41 -5.22
CA VAL A 181 0.30 18.99 -6.56
C VAL A 181 -1.11 19.52 -6.84
N PHE A 182 -2.14 18.72 -6.53
CA PHE A 182 -3.53 19.14 -6.73
C PHE A 182 -3.94 20.31 -5.83
N GLU A 183 -3.45 20.33 -4.59
CA GLU A 183 -3.62 21.47 -3.68
C GLU A 183 -3.05 22.78 -4.28
N GLN A 184 -1.85 22.73 -4.87
CA GLN A 184 -1.27 23.90 -5.53
C GLN A 184 -2.09 24.29 -6.77
N TYR A 185 -2.63 23.31 -7.51
CA TYR A 185 -3.48 23.59 -8.67
C TYR A 185 -4.77 24.30 -8.25
N VAL A 186 -5.41 23.88 -7.16
CA VAL A 186 -6.59 24.58 -6.58
C VAL A 186 -6.24 26.01 -6.20
N LYS A 187 -5.11 26.22 -5.48
CA LYS A 187 -4.65 27.57 -5.09
C LYS A 187 -4.45 28.48 -6.29
N ALA A 188 -3.77 27.99 -7.34
CA ALA A 188 -3.56 28.75 -8.56
C ALA A 188 -4.87 29.05 -9.30
N GLY A 189 -5.78 28.08 -9.40
CA GLY A 189 -7.09 28.26 -10.03
C GLY A 189 -7.95 29.30 -9.33
N THR A 190 -7.93 29.36 -8.00
CA THR A 190 -8.64 30.37 -7.22
C THR A 190 -8.16 31.79 -7.50
N GLN A 191 -6.87 31.98 -7.84
CA GLN A 191 -6.33 33.29 -8.20
C GLN A 191 -6.84 33.81 -9.55
N LEU A 192 -7.52 32.96 -10.34
CA LEU A 192 -8.17 33.38 -11.60
C LEU A 192 -9.55 34.05 -11.40
N GLY A 193 -9.99 34.24 -10.15
CA GLY A 193 -11.20 34.95 -9.80
C GLY A 193 -12.48 34.10 -9.68
N LEU A 194 -12.34 32.77 -9.64
CA LEU A 194 -13.45 31.88 -9.31
C LEU A 194 -13.51 31.64 -7.79
N GLU A 195 -14.69 31.32 -7.29
CA GLU A 195 -14.88 30.94 -5.88
C GLU A 195 -14.11 29.65 -5.58
N LYS A 196 -13.46 29.61 -4.40
CA LYS A 196 -12.61 28.48 -4.00
C LYS A 196 -13.32 27.12 -4.09
N ASP A 197 -14.55 27.03 -3.60
CA ASP A 197 -15.31 25.78 -3.58
C ASP A 197 -15.63 25.28 -5.00
N GLN A 198 -15.91 26.22 -5.93
CA GLN A 198 -16.14 25.88 -7.34
C GLN A 198 -14.86 25.35 -8.01
N VAL A 199 -13.71 25.96 -7.71
CA VAL A 199 -12.40 25.52 -8.23
C VAL A 199 -12.06 24.14 -7.68
N GLU A 200 -12.24 23.91 -6.38
CA GLU A 200 -11.93 22.64 -5.72
C GLU A 200 -12.79 21.51 -6.27
N GLU A 201 -14.10 21.73 -6.40
CA GLU A 201 -15.01 20.74 -6.99
C GLU A 201 -14.66 20.46 -8.47
N SER A 202 -14.37 21.49 -9.25
CA SER A 202 -14.00 21.35 -10.66
C SER A 202 -12.72 20.53 -10.83
N ILE A 203 -11.68 20.81 -10.02
CA ILE A 203 -10.42 20.09 -10.08
C ILE A 203 -10.60 18.64 -9.60
N ARG A 204 -11.38 18.39 -8.57
CA ARG A 204 -11.71 17.03 -8.11
C ARG A 204 -12.34 16.21 -9.25
N ASN A 205 -13.35 16.75 -9.92
CA ASN A 205 -14.02 16.08 -11.05
C ASN A 205 -13.08 15.92 -12.25
N LEU A 206 -12.20 16.89 -12.52
CA LEU A 206 -11.17 16.79 -13.56
C LEU A 206 -10.21 15.64 -13.28
N ILE A 207 -9.70 15.48 -12.05
CA ILE A 207 -8.79 14.41 -11.65
C ILE A 207 -9.46 13.05 -11.85
N ILE A 208 -10.70 12.89 -11.37
CA ILE A 208 -11.48 11.65 -11.52
C ILE A 208 -11.67 11.32 -13.01
N GLY A 209 -12.06 12.30 -13.81
CA GLY A 209 -12.24 12.11 -15.25
C GLY A 209 -10.96 11.73 -15.98
N THR A 210 -9.85 12.42 -15.66
CA THR A 210 -8.54 12.15 -16.26
C THR A 210 -8.01 10.77 -15.88
N SER A 211 -8.15 10.35 -14.61
CA SER A 211 -7.74 9.01 -14.19
C SER A 211 -8.53 7.91 -14.91
N LYS A 212 -9.84 8.10 -15.11
CA LYS A 212 -10.66 7.16 -15.90
C LYS A 212 -10.28 7.12 -17.38
N MET A 213 -9.83 8.23 -17.96
CA MET A 213 -9.30 8.25 -19.33
C MET A 213 -8.00 7.46 -19.44
N ILE A 214 -7.11 7.55 -18.46
CA ILE A 214 -5.88 6.76 -18.39
C ILE A 214 -6.22 5.27 -18.25
N GLU A 215 -7.11 4.92 -17.35
CA GLU A 215 -7.53 3.54 -17.07
C GLU A 215 -8.12 2.82 -18.30
N ARG A 216 -8.92 3.54 -19.10
CA ARG A 216 -9.67 2.98 -20.24
C ARG A 216 -8.94 3.05 -21.57
N SER A 217 -7.74 3.60 -21.59
CA SER A 217 -7.01 3.88 -22.83
C SER A 217 -5.72 3.06 -22.89
N ASP A 218 -5.46 2.45 -24.04
CA ASP A 218 -4.18 1.81 -24.35
C ASP A 218 -3.10 2.83 -24.78
N LEU A 219 -3.44 4.12 -24.87
CA LEU A 219 -2.51 5.19 -25.27
C LEU A 219 -1.62 5.59 -24.10
N SER A 220 -0.38 5.95 -24.39
CA SER A 220 0.50 6.56 -23.40
C SER A 220 -0.05 7.92 -22.91
N MET A 221 0.32 8.34 -21.69
CA MET A 221 -0.04 9.67 -21.17
C MET A 221 0.41 10.78 -22.10
N GLU A 222 1.57 10.62 -22.76
CA GLU A 222 2.05 11.55 -23.77
C GLU A 222 1.08 11.67 -24.96
N GLN A 223 0.59 10.52 -25.46
CA GLN A 223 -0.34 10.51 -26.59
C GLN A 223 -1.70 11.10 -26.20
N LEU A 224 -2.21 10.75 -25.01
CA LEU A 224 -3.44 11.36 -24.47
C LEU A 224 -3.32 12.88 -24.39
N ARG A 225 -2.20 13.39 -23.88
CA ARG A 225 -1.89 14.83 -23.85
C ARG A 225 -1.88 15.45 -25.26
N LYS A 226 -1.18 14.82 -26.22
CA LYS A 226 -1.10 15.31 -27.62
C LYS A 226 -2.47 15.41 -28.25
N ASN A 227 -3.36 14.43 -28.01
CA ASN A 227 -4.69 14.37 -28.62
C ASN A 227 -5.60 15.55 -28.20
N ILE A 228 -5.36 16.17 -27.04
CA ILE A 228 -6.13 17.32 -26.55
C ILE A 228 -5.39 18.64 -26.69
N THR A 229 -4.24 18.65 -27.39
CA THR A 229 -3.40 19.84 -27.57
C THR A 229 -3.47 20.28 -29.02
N SER A 230 -4.31 21.28 -29.31
CA SER A 230 -4.38 21.88 -30.64
C SER A 230 -3.34 23.00 -30.79
N LYS A 231 -2.75 23.11 -31.99
CA LYS A 231 -1.76 24.13 -32.31
C LYS A 231 -2.34 25.55 -32.13
N GLY A 232 -1.67 26.35 -31.29
CA GLY A 232 -2.09 27.72 -30.97
C GLY A 232 -3.28 27.82 -30.02
N GLY A 233 -3.74 26.69 -29.45
CA GLY A 233 -4.83 26.66 -28.46
C GLY A 233 -4.37 26.98 -27.04
N THR A 234 -5.35 27.10 -26.14
CA THR A 234 -5.13 27.36 -24.70
C THR A 234 -4.30 26.29 -24.03
N THR A 235 -4.53 25.02 -24.40
CA THR A 235 -3.75 23.88 -23.88
C THR A 235 -2.27 23.99 -24.27
N GLN A 236 -1.98 24.35 -25.53
CA GLN A 236 -0.60 24.55 -25.98
C GLN A 236 0.09 25.67 -25.20
N ALA A 237 -0.57 26.83 -25.05
CA ALA A 237 -0.02 27.96 -24.31
C ALA A 237 0.27 27.59 -22.82
N GLY A 238 -0.61 26.84 -22.20
CA GLY A 238 -0.40 26.35 -20.82
C GLY A 238 0.77 25.38 -20.72
N LEU A 239 0.90 24.45 -21.67
CA LEU A 239 2.03 23.49 -21.72
C LEU A 239 3.37 24.21 -22.00
N ASP A 240 3.38 25.22 -22.86
CA ASP A 240 4.58 26.03 -23.14
C ASP A 240 5.04 26.76 -21.86
N ALA A 241 4.11 27.25 -21.05
CA ALA A 241 4.44 27.85 -19.75
C ALA A 241 4.98 26.80 -18.76
N LEU A 242 4.37 25.62 -18.68
CA LEU A 242 4.86 24.54 -17.82
C LEU A 242 6.26 24.05 -18.24
N SER A 243 6.56 24.04 -19.54
CA SER A 243 7.86 23.57 -20.06
C SER A 243 9.04 24.49 -19.71
N GLN A 244 8.78 25.67 -19.17
CA GLN A 244 9.84 26.55 -18.63
C GLN A 244 10.42 26.04 -17.31
N TYR A 245 9.75 25.09 -16.66
CA TYR A 245 10.16 24.47 -15.42
C TYR A 245 10.55 23.00 -15.68
N ASP A 246 11.67 22.58 -15.15
CA ASP A 246 12.08 21.17 -15.21
C ASP A 246 11.33 20.35 -14.17
N LEU A 247 10.13 19.91 -14.54
CA LEU A 247 9.30 19.07 -13.65
C LEU A 247 9.92 17.70 -13.37
N VAL A 248 10.80 17.21 -14.27
CA VAL A 248 11.51 15.94 -14.04
C VAL A 248 12.47 16.11 -12.88
N ALA A 249 13.29 17.16 -12.89
CA ALA A 249 14.22 17.45 -11.79
C ALA A 249 13.49 17.62 -10.45
N VAL A 250 12.33 18.30 -10.43
CA VAL A 250 11.53 18.47 -9.21
C VAL A 250 11.07 17.12 -8.64
N PHE A 251 10.59 16.20 -9.51
CA PHE A 251 10.17 14.88 -9.06
C PHE A 251 11.36 13.98 -8.73
N GLU A 252 12.51 14.09 -9.40
CA GLU A 252 13.74 13.36 -9.06
C GLU A 252 14.21 13.74 -7.65
N ASP A 253 14.23 14.99 -7.28
CA ASP A 253 14.56 15.45 -5.94
C ASP A 253 13.58 14.92 -4.88
N CYS A 254 12.28 15.00 -5.17
CA CYS A 254 11.23 14.51 -4.28
C CYS A 254 11.34 13.01 -4.03
N LEU A 255 11.47 12.22 -5.09
CA LEU A 255 11.56 10.76 -5.01
C LEU A 255 12.87 10.31 -4.36
N SER A 256 14.00 10.96 -4.70
CA SER A 256 15.30 10.67 -4.09
C SER A 256 15.31 10.92 -2.59
N ALA A 257 14.71 12.03 -2.14
CA ALA A 257 14.56 12.32 -0.71
C ALA A 257 13.71 11.25 -0.01
N ALA A 258 12.62 10.79 -0.63
CA ALA A 258 11.77 9.74 -0.07
C ALA A 258 12.48 8.38 -0.01
N VAL A 259 13.24 8.01 -1.05
CA VAL A 259 14.06 6.77 -1.05
C VAL A 259 15.10 6.83 0.06
N ASN A 260 15.88 7.91 0.15
CA ASN A 260 16.91 8.08 1.17
C ASN A 260 16.31 7.93 2.58
N ARG A 261 15.16 8.57 2.81
CA ARG A 261 14.48 8.45 4.11
C ARG A 261 13.99 7.04 4.40
N SER A 262 13.49 6.34 3.38
CA SER A 262 13.06 4.93 3.50
C SER A 262 14.23 4.02 3.88
N VAL A 263 15.42 4.25 3.29
CA VAL A 263 16.66 3.53 3.63
C VAL A 263 17.13 3.86 5.04
N GLU A 264 17.13 5.14 5.43
CA GLU A 264 17.50 5.54 6.79
C GLU A 264 16.63 4.85 7.85
N LEU A 265 15.32 4.78 7.61
CA LEU A 265 14.38 4.15 8.55
C LEU A 265 14.63 2.64 8.69
N SER A 266 15.14 1.97 7.66
CA SER A 266 15.50 0.55 7.75
C SER A 266 16.84 0.30 8.44
N ASN A 267 17.69 1.34 8.58
CA ASN A 267 19.00 1.26 9.24
C ASN A 267 18.96 1.74 10.70
N THR A 268 17.85 2.35 11.16
CA THR A 268 17.74 2.87 12.54
C THR A 268 17.20 1.86 13.55
N ASP A 269 16.89 0.65 13.10
CA ASP A 269 16.43 -0.45 13.97
C ASP A 269 17.57 -1.45 14.31
N ASP A 270 18.89 -1.01 14.13
CA ASP A 270 20.08 -1.69 14.65
C ASP A 270 20.45 -1.23 16.08
#